data_516d342183ccfcb1a0fb666333e3bbac
#
_entry.id   516d342183ccfcb1a0fb666333e3bbac
#
_cell.length_a   1.000
_cell.length_b   1.000
_cell.length_c   1.000
_cell.angle_alpha   90.00
_cell.angle_beta   90.00
_cell.angle_gamma   90.00
#
_symmetry.space_group_name_H-M   'P 1'
#
loop_
_entity.id
_entity.type
_entity.pdbx_description
1 polymer ?
#
loop_
_entity_poly.entity_id
_entity_poly.type
_entity_poly.pdbx_seq_one_letter_code
_entity_poly.pdbx_strand_id
1 'polypeptide(L)'
;TPFKFKRPMSWLSSLIRVITKDKYSHSAIAVEIWGRIFICEALAKGIVMKPIEEWPQGDMIAVSRPTFSFDKKNFNIKALSKVGNTGYDYSSLIFYQLIYQITGKWMGWTSATVRATNKFYCSEFVGWLYDSIFPDWYKTKPENIYDDKHSFVILYEGKDDMIY
;
A
#
# COMPACT_ATOMS: atom_id res chain seq x y z
N THR A 1 19.91 -23.89 -6.55
CA THR A 1 20.47 -22.57 -6.24
C THR A 1 19.30 -21.61 -6.15
N PRO A 2 18.98 -21.04 -4.96
CA PRO A 2 17.85 -20.13 -4.86
C PRO A 2 18.22 -18.83 -5.56
N PHE A 3 17.46 -18.45 -6.58
CA PHE A 3 17.52 -17.15 -7.21
C PHE A 3 17.10 -16.09 -6.16
N LYS A 4 18.07 -15.39 -5.59
CA LYS A 4 17.80 -14.17 -4.82
C LYS A 4 17.36 -13.08 -5.78
N PHE A 5 16.06 -12.88 -5.91
CA PHE A 5 15.51 -11.69 -6.54
C PHE A 5 15.91 -10.48 -5.70
N LYS A 6 16.99 -9.79 -6.07
CA LYS A 6 17.24 -8.42 -5.59
C LYS A 6 16.08 -7.58 -6.11
N ARG A 7 15.25 -7.06 -5.21
CA ARG A 7 14.15 -6.15 -5.57
C ARG A 7 14.75 -4.98 -6.37
N PRO A 8 14.32 -4.74 -7.62
CA PRO A 8 14.88 -3.66 -8.44
C PRO A 8 14.58 -2.25 -7.89
N MET A 9 13.84 -2.13 -6.78
CA MET A 9 13.45 -0.85 -6.16
C MET A 9 13.93 -0.70 -4.71
N SER A 10 14.88 -1.49 -4.24
CA SER A 10 15.41 -1.37 -2.87
C SER A 10 16.00 0.02 -2.58
N TRP A 11 16.62 0.65 -3.57
CA TRP A 11 17.17 2.01 -3.46
C TRP A 11 16.06 3.07 -3.33
N LEU A 12 14.94 2.94 -4.05
CA LEU A 12 13.81 3.88 -3.98
C LEU A 12 13.09 3.78 -2.63
N SER A 13 12.85 2.56 -2.14
CA SER A 13 12.29 2.35 -0.81
C SER A 13 13.19 2.91 0.29
N SER A 14 14.52 2.76 0.15
CA SER A 14 15.48 3.35 1.07
C SER A 14 15.49 4.87 1.00
N LEU A 15 15.43 5.43 -0.21
CA LEU A 15 15.36 6.88 -0.43
C LEU A 15 14.09 7.46 0.18
N ILE A 16 12.94 6.84 -0.03
CA ILE A 16 11.66 7.26 0.55
C ILE A 16 11.78 7.29 2.08
N ARG A 17 12.24 6.23 2.73
CA ARG A 17 12.41 6.19 4.19
C ARG A 17 13.35 7.25 4.73
N VAL A 18 14.45 7.52 4.03
CA VAL A 18 15.42 8.56 4.44
C VAL A 18 14.81 9.95 4.35
N ILE A 19 14.05 10.23 3.28
CA ILE A 19 13.44 11.53 3.04
C ILE A 19 12.23 11.74 3.95
N THR A 20 11.36 10.73 4.10
CA THR A 20 10.11 10.85 4.86
C THR A 20 10.31 10.63 6.35
N LYS A 21 11.42 10.01 6.75
CA LYS A 21 11.69 9.50 8.12
C LYS A 21 10.62 8.52 8.60
N ASP A 22 9.84 7.96 7.68
CA ASP A 22 8.75 7.05 7.96
C ASP A 22 9.30 5.64 8.27
N LYS A 23 8.65 4.93 9.18
CA LYS A 23 9.02 3.57 9.57
C LYS A 23 8.77 2.57 8.45
N TYR A 24 7.68 2.77 7.71
CA TYR A 24 7.25 1.91 6.62
C TYR A 24 7.27 2.65 5.28
N SER A 25 7.79 1.98 4.24
CA SER A 25 7.88 2.53 2.87
C SER A 25 6.91 1.90 1.89
N HIS A 26 6.12 0.92 2.34
CA HIS A 26 5.18 0.18 1.51
C HIS A 26 3.94 -0.21 2.32
N SER A 27 2.82 -0.34 1.64
CA SER A 27 1.57 -0.88 2.21
C SER A 27 0.87 -1.76 1.19
N ALA A 28 0.15 -2.76 1.71
CA ALA A 28 -0.58 -3.74 0.94
C ALA A 28 -1.86 -4.15 1.68
N ILE A 29 -2.77 -4.82 0.99
CA ILE A 29 -4.02 -5.35 1.55
C ILE A 29 -4.01 -6.87 1.49
N ALA A 30 -4.38 -7.50 2.59
CA ALA A 30 -4.72 -8.91 2.62
C ALA A 30 -6.21 -9.11 2.30
N VAL A 31 -6.50 -9.94 1.33
CA VAL A 31 -7.87 -10.34 0.95
C VAL A 31 -8.02 -11.85 1.08
N GLU A 32 -9.15 -12.30 1.61
CA GLU A 32 -9.48 -13.72 1.71
C GLU A 32 -10.39 -14.12 0.55
N ILE A 33 -9.98 -15.14 -0.21
CA ILE A 33 -10.74 -15.69 -1.33
C ILE A 33 -10.75 -17.20 -1.17
N TRP A 34 -11.96 -17.78 -1.00
CA TRP A 34 -12.16 -19.24 -0.80
C TRP A 34 -11.30 -19.84 0.30
N GLY A 35 -11.18 -19.13 1.44
CA GLY A 35 -10.40 -19.59 2.58
C GLY A 35 -8.88 -19.46 2.43
N ARG A 36 -8.40 -18.85 1.34
CA ARG A 36 -6.97 -18.54 1.14
C ARG A 36 -6.73 -17.04 1.21
N ILE A 37 -5.60 -16.68 1.78
CA ILE A 37 -5.18 -15.27 1.90
C ILE A 37 -4.29 -14.91 0.71
N PHE A 38 -4.63 -13.78 0.09
CA PHE A 38 -3.85 -13.18 -0.99
C PHE A 38 -3.46 -11.76 -0.58
N ILE A 39 -2.29 -11.35 -1.02
CA ILE A 39 -1.80 -9.97 -0.83
C ILE A 39 -2.01 -9.21 -2.14
N CYS A 40 -2.78 -8.12 -2.07
CA CYS A 40 -2.94 -7.15 -3.16
C CYS A 40 -2.09 -5.93 -2.88
N GLU A 41 -1.23 -5.57 -3.81
CA GLU A 41 -0.27 -4.47 -3.67
C GLU A 41 -0.04 -3.73 -4.98
N ALA A 42 0.26 -2.43 -4.89
CA ALA A 42 0.70 -1.66 -6.04
C ALA A 42 2.22 -1.79 -6.20
N LEU A 43 2.65 -2.34 -7.33
CA LEU A 43 4.04 -2.49 -7.73
C LEU A 43 4.28 -1.80 -9.09
N ALA A 44 5.53 -1.75 -9.52
CA ALA A 44 5.93 -1.17 -10.81
C ALA A 44 5.09 -1.62 -12.01
N LYS A 45 4.52 -2.81 -11.94
CA LYS A 45 3.66 -3.42 -12.98
C LYS A 45 2.17 -3.06 -12.82
N GLY A 46 1.80 -2.26 -11.82
CA GLY A 46 0.42 -1.97 -11.43
C GLY A 46 0.00 -2.76 -10.19
N ILE A 47 -1.31 -2.89 -10.00
CA ILE A 47 -1.86 -3.68 -8.89
C ILE A 47 -1.73 -5.17 -9.23
N VAL A 48 -1.06 -5.89 -8.33
CA VAL A 48 -0.87 -7.35 -8.44
C VAL A 48 -1.48 -8.05 -7.23
N MET A 49 -1.84 -9.31 -7.43
CA MET A 49 -2.31 -10.19 -6.36
C MET A 49 -1.47 -11.46 -6.34
N LYS A 50 -1.03 -11.86 -5.15
CA LYS A 50 -0.23 -13.08 -4.93
C LYS A 50 -0.73 -13.82 -3.70
N PRO A 51 -0.65 -15.14 -3.66
CA PRO A 51 -0.82 -15.90 -2.42
C PRO A 51 0.13 -15.38 -1.34
N ILE A 52 -0.30 -15.41 -0.08
CA ILE A 52 0.53 -14.93 1.04
C ILE A 52 1.85 -15.71 1.14
N GLU A 53 1.84 -16.98 0.75
CA GLU A 53 3.01 -17.87 0.76
C GLU A 53 4.11 -17.40 -0.23
N GLU A 54 3.75 -16.61 -1.23
CA GLU A 54 4.69 -16.00 -2.18
C GLU A 54 5.17 -14.62 -1.75
N TRP A 55 4.73 -14.14 -0.59
CA TRP A 55 5.18 -12.86 -0.04
C TRP A 55 6.65 -12.95 0.34
N PRO A 56 7.49 -11.97 -0.04
CA PRO A 56 8.91 -12.00 0.30
C PRO A 56 9.13 -11.93 1.79
N GLN A 57 9.94 -12.84 2.33
CA GLN A 57 10.25 -12.94 3.75
C GLN A 57 11.46 -12.08 4.15
N GLY A 58 11.57 -11.77 5.45
CA GLY A 58 12.72 -11.11 6.07
C GLY A 58 12.59 -9.60 6.20
N ASP A 59 11.47 -9.00 5.78
CA ASP A 59 11.19 -7.59 5.98
C ASP A 59 10.51 -7.33 7.33
N MET A 60 10.70 -6.12 7.88
CA MET A 60 9.89 -5.64 9.02
C MET A 60 8.52 -5.24 8.51
N ILE A 61 7.49 -5.82 9.08
CA ILE A 61 6.10 -5.56 8.74
C ILE A 61 5.25 -5.21 9.96
N ALA A 62 4.17 -4.49 9.73
CA ALA A 62 3.06 -4.36 10.67
C ALA A 62 1.79 -4.90 9.99
N VAL A 63 1.10 -5.81 10.66
CA VAL A 63 -0.19 -6.33 10.23
C VAL A 63 -1.25 -5.66 11.07
N SER A 64 -2.18 -4.97 10.43
CA SER A 64 -3.27 -4.27 11.11
C SER A 64 -4.63 -4.73 10.59
N ARG A 65 -5.64 -4.57 11.43
CA ARG A 65 -7.04 -4.88 11.12
C ARG A 65 -7.91 -3.66 11.39
N PRO A 66 -8.89 -3.35 10.51
CA PRO A 66 -9.87 -2.31 10.79
C PRO A 66 -10.64 -2.60 12.08
N THR A 67 -10.90 -1.55 12.88
CA THR A 67 -11.71 -1.60 14.11
C THR A 67 -13.20 -1.42 13.82
N PHE A 68 -13.55 -1.01 12.62
CA PHE A 68 -14.91 -0.76 12.16
C PHE A 68 -15.43 -1.89 11.25
N SER A 69 -16.76 -2.01 11.18
CA SER A 69 -17.42 -2.94 10.27
C SER A 69 -17.40 -2.40 8.85
N PHE A 70 -17.11 -3.27 7.88
CA PHE A 70 -17.22 -2.97 6.46
C PHE A 70 -17.68 -4.20 5.68
N ASP A 71 -18.26 -3.98 4.52
CA ASP A 71 -18.67 -5.06 3.63
C ASP A 71 -17.45 -5.70 2.96
N LYS A 72 -16.98 -6.81 3.54
CA LYS A 72 -15.81 -7.56 3.04
C LYS A 72 -15.96 -7.98 1.58
N LYS A 73 -17.18 -8.36 1.16
CA LYS A 73 -17.42 -8.80 -0.21
C LYS A 73 -17.21 -7.65 -1.19
N ASN A 74 -17.83 -6.51 -0.94
CA ASN A 74 -17.67 -5.33 -1.78
C ASN A 74 -16.24 -4.79 -1.74
N PHE A 75 -15.59 -4.82 -0.58
CA PHE A 75 -14.18 -4.46 -0.42
C PHE A 75 -13.26 -5.34 -1.29
N ASN A 76 -13.44 -6.66 -1.24
CA ASN A 76 -12.67 -7.60 -2.06
C ASN A 76 -12.93 -7.36 -3.55
N ILE A 77 -14.18 -7.16 -3.97
CA ILE A 77 -14.53 -6.85 -5.37
C ILE A 77 -13.84 -5.55 -5.81
N LYS A 78 -13.88 -4.51 -4.96
CA LYS A 78 -13.22 -3.22 -5.22
C LYS A 78 -11.71 -3.42 -5.42
N ALA A 79 -11.04 -4.16 -4.54
CA ALA A 79 -9.60 -4.46 -4.65
C ALA A 79 -9.28 -5.25 -5.93
N LEU A 80 -10.01 -6.34 -6.18
CA LEU A 80 -9.80 -7.23 -7.33
C LEU A 80 -10.06 -6.54 -8.67
N SER A 81 -10.98 -5.56 -8.73
CA SER A 81 -11.25 -4.79 -9.95
C SER A 81 -10.05 -4.03 -10.50
N LYS A 82 -9.02 -3.84 -9.67
CA LYS A 82 -7.79 -3.13 -10.05
C LYS A 82 -6.63 -4.05 -10.40
N VAL A 83 -6.72 -5.34 -10.08
CA VAL A 83 -5.64 -6.31 -10.34
C VAL A 83 -5.45 -6.48 -11.86
N GLY A 84 -4.20 -6.30 -12.31
CA GLY A 84 -3.81 -6.47 -13.72
C GLY A 84 -4.32 -5.39 -14.68
N ASN A 85 -5.10 -4.42 -14.19
CA ASN A 85 -5.74 -3.38 -15.03
C ASN A 85 -5.38 -1.95 -14.61
N THR A 86 -4.24 -1.78 -13.94
CA THR A 86 -3.82 -0.47 -13.41
C THR A 86 -2.36 -0.22 -13.69
N GLY A 87 -1.99 1.08 -13.81
CA GLY A 87 -0.60 1.52 -13.84
C GLY A 87 -0.08 1.86 -12.44
N TYR A 88 1.24 2.09 -12.35
CA TYR A 88 1.88 2.60 -11.14
C TYR A 88 2.13 4.11 -11.27
N ASP A 89 1.78 4.84 -10.20
CA ASP A 89 1.97 6.30 -10.18
C ASP A 89 3.32 6.69 -9.57
N TYR A 90 4.35 6.64 -10.41
CA TYR A 90 5.68 7.09 -10.02
C TYR A 90 5.76 8.60 -9.78
N SER A 91 4.99 9.38 -10.54
CA SER A 91 5.03 10.84 -10.46
C SER A 91 4.51 11.33 -9.12
N SER A 92 3.39 10.80 -8.66
CA SER A 92 2.85 11.14 -7.35
C SER A 92 3.75 10.65 -6.22
N LEU A 93 4.31 9.44 -6.33
CA LEU A 93 5.16 8.89 -5.29
C LEU A 93 6.47 9.68 -5.13
N ILE A 94 7.18 9.94 -6.22
CA ILE A 94 8.55 10.50 -6.15
C ILE A 94 8.51 12.03 -6.08
N PHE A 95 7.73 12.67 -6.94
CA PHE A 95 7.76 14.13 -7.07
C PHE A 95 6.83 14.81 -6.08
N TYR A 96 5.56 14.40 -6.03
CA TYR A 96 4.56 15.16 -5.28
C TYR A 96 4.58 14.85 -3.80
N GLN A 97 4.87 13.59 -3.41
CA GLN A 97 5.08 13.26 -2.00
C GLN A 97 6.31 13.97 -1.44
N LEU A 98 7.40 14.06 -2.20
CA LEU A 98 8.60 14.79 -1.77
C LEU A 98 8.31 16.28 -1.59
N ILE A 99 7.66 16.93 -2.57
CA ILE A 99 7.27 18.33 -2.48
C ILE A 99 6.33 18.56 -1.31
N TYR A 100 5.35 17.66 -1.09
CA TYR A 100 4.44 17.75 0.02
C TYR A 100 5.15 17.67 1.37
N GLN A 101 6.16 16.79 1.51
CA GLN A 101 6.99 16.69 2.72
C GLN A 101 7.74 17.99 3.02
N ILE A 102 8.27 18.66 1.99
CA ILE A 102 9.08 19.87 2.15
C ILE A 102 8.21 21.11 2.36
N THR A 103 7.11 21.23 1.64
CA THR A 103 6.32 22.47 1.58
C THR A 103 5.01 22.42 2.35
N GLY A 104 4.54 21.23 2.75
CA GLY A 104 3.21 21.02 3.30
C GLY A 104 2.06 21.20 2.30
N LYS A 105 2.38 21.49 1.03
CA LYS A 105 1.39 21.72 -0.03
C LYS A 105 1.35 20.58 -1.01
N TRP A 106 0.18 19.95 -1.16
CA TRP A 106 -0.03 18.93 -2.17
C TRP A 106 -0.15 19.57 -3.55
N MET A 107 0.75 19.21 -4.46
CA MET A 107 0.79 19.69 -5.84
C MET A 107 0.57 18.56 -6.85
N GLY A 108 0.26 17.36 -6.35
CA GLY A 108 0.07 16.17 -7.17
C GLY A 108 -1.36 16.01 -7.71
N TRP A 109 -1.62 14.82 -8.22
CA TRP A 109 -2.92 14.49 -8.79
C TRP A 109 -4.01 14.48 -7.73
N THR A 110 -5.18 14.93 -8.11
CA THR A 110 -6.39 14.86 -7.30
C THR A 110 -7.02 13.47 -7.43
N SER A 111 -7.98 13.18 -6.55
CA SER A 111 -8.76 11.92 -6.63
C SER A 111 -9.43 11.73 -8.01
N ALA A 112 -9.87 12.80 -8.64
CA ALA A 112 -10.48 12.76 -9.98
C ALA A 112 -9.44 12.33 -11.04
N THR A 113 -8.22 12.88 -10.99
CA THR A 113 -7.14 12.55 -11.92
C THR A 113 -6.69 11.09 -11.74
N VAL A 114 -6.52 10.62 -10.51
CA VAL A 114 -6.13 9.21 -10.25
C VAL A 114 -7.21 8.25 -10.74
N ARG A 115 -8.48 8.56 -10.51
CA ARG A 115 -9.59 7.74 -11.04
C ARG A 115 -9.60 7.70 -12.56
N ALA A 116 -9.32 8.82 -13.21
CA ALA A 116 -9.29 8.92 -14.68
C ALA A 116 -8.09 8.18 -15.30
N THR A 117 -6.91 8.24 -14.65
CA THR A 117 -5.69 7.60 -15.16
C THR A 117 -5.53 6.15 -14.73
N ASN A 118 -6.30 5.72 -13.72
CA ASN A 118 -6.25 4.37 -13.16
C ASN A 118 -4.83 3.94 -12.75
N LYS A 119 -4.07 4.86 -12.11
CA LYS A 119 -2.71 4.65 -11.60
C LYS A 119 -2.68 4.87 -10.10
N PHE A 120 -1.97 4.01 -9.39
CA PHE A 120 -1.84 4.08 -7.94
C PHE A 120 -0.40 3.82 -7.53
N TYR A 121 0.07 4.48 -6.47
CA TYR A 121 1.18 3.98 -5.66
C TYR A 121 0.65 3.19 -4.44
N CYS A 122 1.52 2.54 -3.68
CA CYS A 122 1.12 1.51 -2.70
C CYS A 122 0.10 1.99 -1.65
N SER A 123 0.39 3.07 -0.94
CA SER A 123 -0.51 3.56 0.11
C SER A 123 -1.72 4.32 -0.43
N GLU A 124 -1.63 4.90 -1.61
CA GLU A 124 -2.76 5.48 -2.32
C GLU A 124 -3.82 4.41 -2.68
N PHE A 125 -3.37 3.23 -3.12
CA PHE A 125 -4.27 2.11 -3.37
C PHE A 125 -5.00 1.66 -2.10
N VAL A 126 -4.27 1.51 -0.99
CA VAL A 126 -4.86 1.16 0.32
C VAL A 126 -5.82 2.26 0.79
N GLY A 127 -5.40 3.52 0.72
CA GLY A 127 -6.25 4.67 1.07
C GLY A 127 -7.53 4.73 0.24
N TRP A 128 -7.44 4.46 -1.07
CA TRP A 128 -8.61 4.39 -1.95
C TRP A 128 -9.57 3.26 -1.59
N LEU A 129 -9.08 2.12 -1.13
CA LEU A 129 -9.94 1.04 -0.65
C LEU A 129 -10.72 1.45 0.61
N TYR A 130 -10.11 2.27 1.46
CA TYR A 130 -10.69 2.83 2.68
C TYR A 130 -11.05 4.31 2.53
N ASP A 131 -11.59 4.72 1.37
CA ASP A 131 -11.89 6.13 1.05
C ASP A 131 -12.88 6.80 2.01
N SER A 132 -13.69 6.03 2.72
CA SER A 132 -14.54 6.52 3.81
C SER A 132 -13.77 6.97 5.05
N ILE A 133 -12.56 6.41 5.28
CA ILE A 133 -11.68 6.75 6.38
C ILE A 133 -10.62 7.77 5.93
N PHE A 134 -10.13 7.62 4.71
CA PHE A 134 -9.14 8.51 4.12
C PHE A 134 -9.76 9.34 2.98
N PRO A 135 -10.49 10.43 3.29
CA PRO A 135 -11.12 11.26 2.25
C PRO A 135 -10.09 11.83 1.26
N ASP A 136 -8.90 12.13 1.74
CA ASP A 136 -7.74 12.57 0.95
C ASP A 136 -6.81 11.40 0.56
N TRP A 137 -7.38 10.23 0.23
CA TRP A 137 -6.66 8.98 -0.01
C TRP A 137 -5.51 9.10 -1.05
N TYR A 138 -5.61 10.02 -2.00
CA TYR A 138 -4.58 10.29 -3.01
C TYR A 138 -3.30 10.94 -2.44
N LYS A 139 -3.28 11.30 -1.15
CA LYS A 139 -2.11 11.79 -0.42
C LYS A 139 -1.63 10.80 0.65
N THR A 140 -2.31 9.69 0.81
CA THR A 140 -2.04 8.75 1.90
C THR A 140 -0.65 8.15 1.79
N LYS A 141 0.07 8.12 2.92
CA LYS A 141 1.37 7.46 3.07
C LYS A 141 1.22 6.18 3.88
N PRO A 142 2.18 5.25 3.81
CA PRO A 142 2.19 4.07 4.68
C PRO A 142 2.08 4.42 6.16
N GLU A 143 2.77 5.46 6.61
CA GLU A 143 2.75 5.93 8.00
C GLU A 143 1.37 6.43 8.43
N ASN A 144 0.59 7.08 7.55
CA ASN A 144 -0.76 7.52 7.88
C ASN A 144 -1.66 6.34 8.24
N ILE A 145 -1.49 5.19 7.54
CA ILE A 145 -2.25 3.96 7.82
C ILE A 145 -1.76 3.33 9.12
N TYR A 146 -0.45 3.29 9.33
CA TYR A 146 0.17 2.75 10.54
C TYR A 146 -0.18 3.55 11.80
N ASP A 147 -0.21 4.87 11.72
CA ASP A 147 -0.46 5.78 12.86
C ASP A 147 -1.94 5.92 13.21
N ASP A 148 -2.85 5.57 12.32
CA ASP A 148 -4.30 5.64 12.60
C ASP A 148 -4.76 4.51 13.53
N LYS A 149 -4.39 4.62 14.81
CA LYS A 149 -4.79 3.68 15.87
C LYS A 149 -6.27 3.74 16.22
N HIS A 150 -6.99 4.76 15.73
CA HIS A 150 -8.43 4.84 15.88
C HIS A 150 -9.15 3.89 14.94
N SER A 151 -8.74 3.88 13.68
CA SER A 151 -9.37 3.06 12.63
C SER A 151 -8.76 1.66 12.49
N PHE A 152 -7.53 1.45 12.99
CA PHE A 152 -6.82 0.19 12.85
C PHE A 152 -6.14 -0.25 14.15
N VAL A 153 -6.27 -1.54 14.46
CA VAL A 153 -5.51 -2.19 15.53
C VAL A 153 -4.36 -3.00 14.94
N ILE A 154 -3.16 -2.82 15.48
CA ILE A 154 -1.99 -3.63 15.09
C ILE A 154 -2.12 -5.00 15.76
N LEU A 155 -2.13 -6.04 14.94
CA LEU A 155 -2.19 -7.44 15.36
C LEU A 155 -0.79 -8.03 15.51
N TYR A 156 0.14 -7.61 14.66
CA TYR A 156 1.51 -8.09 14.65
C TYR A 156 2.44 -6.98 14.16
N GLU A 157 3.62 -6.92 14.76
CA GLU A 157 4.71 -6.07 14.31
C GLU A 157 6.04 -6.80 14.54
N GLY A 158 6.79 -7.05 13.48
CA GLY A 158 8.02 -7.81 13.55
C GLY A 158 8.51 -8.22 12.17
N LYS A 159 9.43 -9.18 12.13
CA LYS A 159 9.84 -9.79 10.87
C LYS A 159 8.79 -10.75 10.37
N ASP A 160 8.57 -10.79 9.07
CA ASP A 160 7.56 -11.62 8.43
C ASP A 160 7.89 -13.13 8.37
N ASP A 161 9.10 -13.53 8.79
CA ASP A 161 9.49 -14.94 8.95
C ASP A 161 8.73 -15.68 10.09
N MET A 162 7.94 -14.95 10.88
CA MET A 162 7.17 -15.48 12.02
C MET A 162 5.67 -15.67 11.72
N ILE A 163 5.22 -15.44 10.50
CA ILE A 163 3.76 -15.44 10.18
C ILE A 163 3.26 -16.77 9.60
N TYR A 164 4.13 -17.74 9.34
CA TYR A 164 3.79 -19.04 8.73
C TYR A 164 3.93 -20.20 9.69
#